data_3668c2b84bc898f1a88ce7262b3aa1f3
#
_entry.id   3668c2b84bc898f1a88ce7262b3aa1f3
#
_cell.length_a   1.000
_cell.length_b   1.000
_cell.length_c   1.000
_cell.angle_alpha   90.00
_cell.angle_beta   90.00
_cell.angle_gamma   90.00
#
_symmetry.space_group_name_H-M   'P 1'
#
loop_
_entity.id
_entity.type
_entity.pdbx_description
1 polymer ?
#
loop_
_entity_poly.entity_id
_entity_poly.type
_entity_poly.pdbx_seq_one_letter_code
_entity_poly.pdbx_strand_id
1 'polypeptide(L)'
;MLELMKMNLSFLRLEIDYLNEEYNINIPKEEAYETLGGFIINQTENIPQKGEELYILNYQIIILDVSSSKIEEIYLKILDTEEY
;
A
#
# COMPACT_ATOMS: atom_id res chain seq x y z
N MET A 1 -2.87 9.83 15.44
CA MET A 1 -2.10 8.69 15.82
C MET A 1 -1.49 8.01 14.63
N LEU A 2 -0.29 7.47 14.76
CA LEU A 2 0.36 6.81 13.65
C LEU A 2 0.41 5.32 13.87
N GLU A 3 0.19 4.57 12.82
CA GLU A 3 0.33 3.14 12.90
C GLU A 3 1.26 2.70 11.80
N LEU A 4 2.20 1.82 12.12
CA LEU A 4 3.16 1.31 11.15
C LEU A 4 2.94 -0.17 11.00
N MET A 5 2.72 -0.62 9.78
CA MET A 5 2.52 -2.02 9.51
C MET A 5 3.46 -2.46 8.41
N LYS A 6 4.14 -3.57 8.61
CA LYS A 6 5.00 -4.14 7.59
C LYS A 6 4.17 -5.14 6.80
N MET A 7 4.07 -4.94 5.51
CA MET A 7 3.30 -5.81 4.65
C MET A 7 4.21 -6.48 3.65
N ASN A 8 4.17 -7.80 3.61
CA ASN A 8 5.03 -8.55 2.71
C ASN A 8 4.23 -8.99 1.50
N LEU A 9 4.82 -9.83 0.66
CA LEU A 9 4.21 -10.28 -0.57
C LEU A 9 2.81 -10.84 -0.37
N SER A 10 2.57 -11.55 0.70
CA SER A 10 1.24 -12.11 0.92
C SER A 10 0.21 -11.01 1.04
N PHE A 11 0.49 -9.96 1.81
CA PHE A 11 -0.45 -8.87 1.95
C PHE A 11 -0.61 -8.13 0.63
N LEU A 12 0.44 -8.00 -0.16
CA LEU A 12 0.36 -7.27 -1.41
C LEU A 12 -0.48 -8.00 -2.45
N ARG A 13 -0.70 -9.30 -2.27
CA ARG A 13 -1.55 -10.05 -3.16
C ARG A 13 -2.98 -10.12 -2.69
N LEU A 14 -3.27 -9.68 -1.46
CA LEU A 14 -4.63 -9.76 -0.94
C LEU A 14 -5.52 -8.71 -1.59
N GLU A 15 -6.78 -9.03 -1.69
CA GLU A 15 -7.73 -8.11 -2.31
C GLU A 15 -7.99 -6.94 -1.41
N ILE A 16 -8.22 -5.81 -2.01
CA ILE A 16 -8.46 -4.58 -1.29
C ILE A 16 -9.69 -4.68 -0.38
N ASP A 17 -10.75 -5.31 -0.86
CA ASP A 17 -11.94 -5.47 -0.04
C ASP A 17 -11.63 -6.20 1.25
N TYR A 18 -10.83 -7.27 1.16
CA TYR A 18 -10.47 -8.04 2.34
C TYR A 18 -9.65 -7.20 3.30
N LEU A 19 -8.68 -6.44 2.77
CA LEU A 19 -7.83 -5.62 3.61
C LEU A 19 -8.63 -4.52 4.30
N ASN A 20 -9.54 -3.91 3.58
CA ASN A 20 -10.36 -2.85 4.15
C ASN A 20 -11.21 -3.38 5.31
N GLU A 21 -11.73 -4.59 5.15
CA GLU A 21 -12.54 -5.15 6.21
C GLU A 21 -11.71 -5.62 7.38
N GLU A 22 -10.61 -6.32 7.13
CA GLU A 22 -9.83 -6.89 8.22
C GLU A 22 -9.04 -5.87 9.00
N TYR A 23 -8.53 -4.85 8.34
CA TYR A 23 -7.64 -3.91 8.99
C TYR A 23 -8.25 -2.52 9.15
N ASN A 24 -9.53 -2.40 8.86
CA ASN A 24 -10.26 -1.16 9.06
C ASN A 24 -9.58 0.02 8.34
N ILE A 25 -9.10 -0.21 7.14
CA ILE A 25 -8.53 0.85 6.32
C ILE A 25 -9.50 1.10 5.18
N ASN A 26 -9.26 2.11 4.40
CA ASN A 26 -10.25 2.54 3.42
C ASN A 26 -9.58 2.87 2.10
N ILE A 27 -9.04 1.87 1.45
CA ILE A 27 -8.40 2.03 0.16
C ILE A 27 -9.47 1.95 -0.92
N PRO A 28 -9.53 2.91 -1.84
CA PRO A 28 -10.56 2.88 -2.88
C PRO A 28 -10.33 1.69 -3.81
N LYS A 29 -11.40 1.02 -4.20
CA LYS A 29 -11.32 -0.11 -5.08
C LYS A 29 -11.81 0.32 -6.46
N GLU A 30 -11.04 0.03 -7.49
CA GLU A 30 -11.40 0.41 -8.84
C GLU A 30 -11.17 -0.75 -9.78
N GLU A 31 -11.67 -0.66 -11.00
CA GLU A 31 -11.51 -1.73 -11.96
C GLU A 31 -10.06 -1.91 -12.36
N ALA A 32 -9.24 -0.89 -12.21
CA ALA A 32 -7.85 -0.96 -12.65
C ALA A 32 -7.01 -1.83 -11.73
N TYR A 33 -7.46 -2.12 -10.52
CA TYR A 33 -6.68 -2.93 -9.59
C TYR A 33 -7.59 -3.57 -8.57
N GLU A 34 -7.19 -4.71 -8.05
CA GLU A 34 -7.96 -5.40 -7.04
C GLU A 34 -7.13 -5.72 -5.81
N THR A 35 -5.82 -5.61 -5.90
CA THR A 35 -4.93 -5.96 -4.79
C THR A 35 -4.17 -4.73 -4.32
N LEU A 36 -3.59 -4.80 -3.13
CA LEU A 36 -2.82 -3.69 -2.59
C LEU A 36 -1.62 -3.39 -3.48
N GLY A 37 -0.93 -4.40 -3.95
CA GLY A 37 0.21 -4.18 -4.85
C GLY A 37 -0.22 -3.50 -6.12
N GLY A 38 -1.36 -3.91 -6.69
CA GLY A 38 -1.90 -3.29 -7.89
C GLY A 38 -2.28 -1.84 -7.65
N PHE A 39 -2.85 -1.55 -6.47
CA PHE A 39 -3.21 -0.19 -6.12
C PHE A 39 -1.97 0.70 -6.11
N ILE A 40 -0.88 0.26 -5.49
CA ILE A 40 0.33 1.06 -5.40
C ILE A 40 0.89 1.32 -6.80
N ILE A 41 0.98 0.28 -7.62
CA ILE A 41 1.51 0.44 -8.98
C ILE A 41 0.63 1.34 -9.81
N ASN A 42 -0.68 1.27 -9.61
CA ASN A 42 -1.59 2.13 -10.35
C ASN A 42 -1.35 3.60 -9.99
N GLN A 43 -1.04 3.88 -8.71
CA GLN A 43 -0.81 5.25 -8.29
C GLN A 43 0.53 5.79 -8.80
N THR A 44 1.54 4.96 -8.89
CA THR A 44 2.86 5.40 -9.31
C THR A 44 3.09 5.23 -10.80
N GLU A 45 2.24 4.42 -11.44
CA GLU A 45 2.33 4.13 -12.87
C GLU A 45 3.58 3.35 -13.24
N ASN A 46 4.38 2.95 -12.32
CA ASN A 46 5.57 2.16 -12.55
C ASN A 46 5.86 1.39 -11.28
N ILE A 47 6.67 0.36 -11.36
CA ILE A 47 7.09 -0.34 -10.16
C ILE A 47 8.09 0.55 -9.45
N PRO A 48 7.82 0.97 -8.22
CA PRO A 48 8.74 1.87 -7.52
C PRO A 48 10.04 1.16 -7.16
N GLN A 49 11.04 1.94 -6.87
CA GLN A 49 12.35 1.39 -6.56
C GLN A 49 12.48 1.09 -5.07
N LYS A 50 13.34 0.14 -4.75
CA LYS A 50 13.60 -0.21 -3.37
C LYS A 50 14.09 1.03 -2.64
N GLY A 51 13.56 1.29 -1.49
CA GLY A 51 13.89 2.45 -0.68
C GLY A 51 13.06 3.68 -0.96
N GLU A 52 12.21 3.63 -1.96
CA GLU A 52 11.42 4.78 -2.32
C GLU A 52 10.30 5.00 -1.32
N GLU A 53 9.97 6.25 -1.03
CA GLU A 53 8.94 6.59 -0.10
C GLU A 53 7.80 7.24 -0.85
N LEU A 54 6.59 6.77 -0.62
CA LEU A 54 5.41 7.26 -1.33
C LEU A 54 4.37 7.75 -0.35
N TYR A 55 3.60 8.76 -0.74
CA TYR A 55 2.49 9.25 0.05
C TYR A 55 1.23 9.14 -0.81
N ILE A 56 0.36 8.22 -0.46
CA ILE A 56 -0.87 8.00 -1.21
C ILE A 56 -2.02 8.08 -0.23
N LEU A 57 -2.96 8.96 -0.47
CA LEU A 57 -4.07 9.21 0.44
C LEU A 57 -3.50 9.58 1.81
N ASN A 58 -3.93 8.94 2.88
CA ASN A 58 -3.38 9.21 4.19
C ASN A 58 -2.40 8.12 4.61
N TYR A 59 -1.72 7.51 3.63
CA TYR A 59 -0.76 6.46 3.91
C TYR A 59 0.64 6.86 3.46
N GLN A 60 1.62 6.54 4.28
CA GLN A 60 3.01 6.68 3.89
C GLN A 60 3.52 5.26 3.63
N ILE A 61 4.05 5.02 2.46
CA ILE A 61 4.48 3.68 2.05
C ILE A 61 5.96 3.72 1.76
N ILE A 62 6.72 2.85 2.38
CA ILE A 62 8.16 2.75 2.15
C ILE A 62 8.42 1.42 1.48
N ILE A 63 9.02 1.45 0.30
CA ILE A 63 9.26 0.24 -0.48
C ILE A 63 10.49 -0.46 0.05
N LEU A 64 10.29 -1.64 0.61
CA LEU A 64 11.39 -2.39 1.20
C LEU A 64 12.04 -3.34 0.21
N ASP A 65 11.27 -3.91 -0.69
CA ASP A 65 11.84 -4.85 -1.65
C ASP A 65 10.94 -4.94 -2.88
N VAL A 66 11.57 -5.10 -4.03
CA VAL A 66 10.83 -5.24 -5.30
C VAL A 66 11.54 -6.26 -6.16
N SER A 67 10.79 -6.85 -7.10
CA SER A 67 11.38 -7.70 -8.11
C SER A 67 11.20 -7.00 -9.45
N SER A 68 11.53 -7.66 -10.53
CA SER A 68 11.45 -7.03 -11.85
C SER A 68 10.00 -6.77 -12.26
N SER A 69 9.04 -7.41 -11.65
CA SER A 69 7.66 -7.27 -12.10
C SER A 69 6.69 -6.93 -10.99
N LYS A 70 7.11 -6.84 -9.75
CA LYS A 70 6.15 -6.54 -8.69
C LYS A 70 6.82 -6.09 -7.40
N ILE A 71 6.02 -5.50 -6.52
CA ILE A 71 6.46 -5.10 -5.22
C ILE A 71 6.41 -6.30 -4.31
N GLU A 72 7.47 -6.55 -3.56
CA GLU A 72 7.55 -7.72 -2.70
C GLU A 72 7.29 -7.39 -1.24
N GLU A 73 7.71 -6.24 -0.76
CA GLU A 73 7.55 -5.92 0.65
C GLU A 73 7.52 -4.42 0.86
N ILE A 74 6.68 -3.95 1.77
CA ILE A 74 6.58 -2.54 2.09
C ILE A 74 6.34 -2.36 3.57
N TYR A 75 6.58 -1.14 4.06
CA TYR A 75 6.03 -0.70 5.32
C TYR A 75 4.90 0.25 4.96
N LEU A 76 3.81 0.15 5.66
CA LEU A 76 2.69 1.06 5.48
C LEU A 76 2.43 1.76 6.80
N LYS A 77 2.41 3.09 6.78
CA LYS A 77 2.14 3.88 7.95
C LYS A 77 0.86 4.66 7.69
N ILE A 78 -0.10 4.55 8.57
CA ILE A 78 -1.35 5.25 8.43
C ILE A 78 -1.22 6.57 9.16
N LEU A 79 -1.41 7.66 8.45
CA LEU A 79 -1.26 8.99 9.02
C LEU A 79 -2.59 9.47 9.52
N ASP A 80 -2.60 10.04 10.74
CA ASP A 80 -3.82 10.52 11.32
C ASP A 80 -3.94 11.97 10.96
N THR A 81 -4.87 12.33 10.09
CA THR A 81 -5.01 13.66 9.64
C THR A 81 -6.20 14.33 10.24
N GLU A 82 -6.84 13.75 11.25
CA GLU A 82 -7.96 14.36 11.81
C GLU A 82 -7.65 15.25 12.87
N GLU A 83 -6.49 15.45 13.21
CA GLU A 83 -6.14 16.19 14.26
C GLU A 83 -6.16 17.53 13.99
N TYR A 84 -6.71 18.25 14.08
CA TYR A 84 -6.73 19.67 13.96
C TYR A 84 -7.91 20.14 13.43
#